data_447e98978965c268190bb7cbaacc041c
#
_entry.id   447e98978965c268190bb7cbaacc041c
#
_cell.length_a   1.000
_cell.length_b   1.000
_cell.length_c   1.000
_cell.angle_alpha   90.00
_cell.angle_beta   90.00
_cell.angle_gamma   90.00
#
_symmetry.space_group_name_H-M   'P 1'
#
loop_
_entity.id
_entity.type
_entity.pdbx_description
1 polymer ?
#
loop_
_entity_poly.entity_id
_entity_poly.type
_entity_poly.pdbx_seq_one_letter_code
_entity_poly.pdbx_strand_id
1 'polypeptide(L)'
;MKSQAGLLLLIAVPAMASASALAAPREDLLAGYAAQAKQDDPGFAGFSAARGEAFHRRSFGRGKVDTPACTSCHADDPRAAGKTPAGKIIDPVALSASPSRYADPAKVRKWFGRNCKEVLGRACTAQEKGDWLSFMLSQ
;
A
#
# COMPACT_ATOMS: atom_id res chain seq x y z
N MET A 1 52.29 -42.47 14.59
CA MET A 1 51.57 -41.77 13.51
C MET A 1 50.17 -41.53 14.00
N LYS A 2 49.83 -40.28 14.40
CA LYS A 2 48.48 -39.89 14.89
C LYS A 2 47.83 -39.06 13.79
N SER A 3 46.79 -39.62 13.16
CA SER A 3 45.96 -38.93 12.17
C SER A 3 44.96 -38.02 12.90
N GLN A 4 45.06 -36.70 12.67
CA GLN A 4 44.03 -35.73 13.12
C GLN A 4 43.03 -35.54 12.00
N ALA A 5 41.79 -36.01 12.19
CA ALA A 5 40.67 -35.72 11.35
C ALA A 5 40.11 -34.35 11.71
N GLY A 6 40.33 -33.37 10.84
CA GLY A 6 39.76 -32.02 11.00
C GLY A 6 38.24 -32.03 10.67
N LEU A 7 37.41 -31.72 11.65
CA LEU A 7 35.97 -31.55 11.52
C LEU A 7 35.70 -30.17 10.91
N LEU A 8 35.33 -30.13 9.63
CA LEU A 8 34.85 -28.92 8.95
C LEU A 8 33.40 -28.61 9.38
N LEU A 9 33.25 -27.59 10.20
CA LEU A 9 31.95 -27.07 10.63
C LEU A 9 31.40 -26.21 9.51
N LEU A 10 30.43 -26.72 8.74
CA LEU A 10 29.65 -25.94 7.77
C LEU A 10 28.65 -25.07 8.51
N ILE A 11 28.92 -23.75 8.58
CA ILE A 11 28.01 -22.76 9.12
C ILE A 11 26.99 -22.42 7.99
N ALA A 12 25.77 -22.90 8.14
CA ALA A 12 24.65 -22.50 7.29
C ALA A 12 24.21 -21.07 7.67
N VAL A 13 24.46 -20.10 6.80
CA VAL A 13 23.95 -18.73 6.92
C VAL A 13 22.50 -18.69 6.45
N PRO A 14 21.52 -18.36 7.31
CA PRO A 14 20.14 -18.28 6.86
C PRO A 14 19.94 -17.06 5.94
N ALA A 15 19.28 -17.28 4.80
CA ALA A 15 18.90 -16.25 3.83
C ALA A 15 17.75 -15.38 4.38
N MET A 16 18.05 -14.28 5.07
CA MET A 16 17.08 -13.28 5.55
C MET A 16 16.90 -12.09 4.58
N ALA A 17 17.24 -12.24 3.30
CA ALA A 17 17.31 -11.10 2.37
C ALA A 17 15.98 -10.70 1.70
N SER A 18 14.91 -11.51 1.79
CA SER A 18 13.73 -11.29 0.93
C SER A 18 12.72 -10.25 1.43
N ALA A 19 12.58 -10.05 2.74
CA ALA A 19 11.60 -9.11 3.29
C ALA A 19 12.00 -7.63 3.11
N SER A 20 13.30 -7.33 3.21
CA SER A 20 13.83 -5.97 3.07
C SER A 20 13.69 -5.42 1.65
N ALA A 21 13.80 -6.25 0.63
CA ALA A 21 13.71 -5.82 -0.77
C ALA A 21 12.30 -5.32 -1.18
N LEU A 22 11.24 -5.77 -0.50
CA LEU A 22 9.87 -5.32 -0.74
C LEU A 22 9.46 -4.14 0.16
N ALA A 23 10.19 -3.87 1.23
CA ALA A 23 9.88 -2.77 2.15
C ALA A 23 10.35 -1.41 1.62
N ALA A 24 11.58 -1.32 1.10
CA ALA A 24 12.17 -0.07 0.62
C ALA A 24 11.28 0.72 -0.38
N PRO A 25 10.68 0.12 -1.42
CA PRO A 25 9.81 0.86 -2.34
C PRO A 25 8.56 1.46 -1.68
N ARG A 26 8.06 0.86 -0.61
CA ARG A 26 6.89 1.35 0.15
C ARG A 26 7.27 2.52 1.03
N GLU A 27 8.43 2.44 1.68
CA GLU A 27 9.01 3.50 2.50
C GLU A 27 9.31 4.72 1.63
N ASP A 28 9.89 4.54 0.44
CA ASP A 28 10.13 5.60 -0.53
C ASP A 28 8.84 6.27 -1.01
N LEU A 29 7.78 5.50 -1.25
CA LEU A 29 6.46 6.03 -1.58
C LEU A 29 5.91 6.91 -0.46
N LEU A 30 5.93 6.43 0.79
CA LEU A 30 5.46 7.19 1.94
C LEU A 30 6.31 8.43 2.16
N ALA A 31 7.64 8.34 2.06
CA ALA A 31 8.54 9.47 2.17
C ALA A 31 8.26 10.55 1.10
N GLY A 32 8.04 10.12 -0.14
CA GLY A 32 7.68 11.02 -1.24
C GLY A 32 6.34 11.72 -1.02
N TYR A 33 5.32 10.99 -0.55
CA TYR A 33 4.03 11.59 -0.20
C TYR A 33 4.13 12.52 1.01
N ALA A 34 4.95 12.18 2.02
CA ALA A 34 5.16 13.05 3.19
C ALA A 34 5.84 14.37 2.81
N ALA A 35 6.85 14.31 1.95
CA ALA A 35 7.54 15.50 1.44
C ALA A 35 6.55 16.42 0.69
N GLN A 36 5.71 15.85 -0.18
CA GLN A 36 4.68 16.62 -0.89
C GLN A 36 3.60 17.16 0.04
N ALA A 37 3.09 16.34 0.97
CA ALA A 37 2.06 16.77 1.92
C ALA A 37 2.54 17.95 2.80
N LYS A 38 3.83 17.97 3.16
CA LYS A 38 4.43 19.05 3.91
C LYS A 38 4.60 20.35 3.11
N GLN A 39 4.76 20.24 1.78
CA GLN A 39 4.75 21.38 0.86
C GLN A 39 3.32 21.92 0.69
N ASP A 40 2.32 21.03 0.59
CA ASP A 40 0.92 21.39 0.41
C ASP A 40 0.31 21.99 1.69
N ASP A 41 0.73 21.51 2.86
CA ASP A 41 0.27 21.94 4.19
C ASP A 41 1.45 21.96 5.19
N PRO A 42 1.94 23.16 5.59
CA PRO A 42 2.98 23.28 6.62
C PRO A 42 2.61 22.66 7.98
N GLY A 43 1.31 22.49 8.27
CA GLY A 43 0.79 21.82 9.47
C GLY A 43 0.77 20.30 9.40
N PHE A 44 1.25 19.71 8.30
CA PHE A 44 1.27 18.25 8.15
C PHE A 44 2.05 17.57 9.27
N ALA A 45 1.36 16.75 10.07
CA ALA A 45 1.87 16.06 11.25
C ALA A 45 2.08 14.54 11.02
N GLY A 46 2.12 14.10 9.76
CA GLY A 46 2.30 12.69 9.41
C GLY A 46 1.03 11.98 8.95
N PHE A 47 1.20 10.76 8.50
CA PHE A 47 0.10 9.90 8.03
C PHE A 47 -0.57 9.17 9.18
N SER A 48 -1.84 8.79 8.98
CA SER A 48 -2.65 8.07 9.95
C SER A 48 -3.43 6.94 9.28
N ALA A 49 -3.24 5.71 9.77
CA ALA A 49 -4.02 4.56 9.33
C ALA A 49 -5.52 4.74 9.62
N ALA A 50 -5.88 5.36 10.74
CA ALA A 50 -7.28 5.64 11.08
C ALA A 50 -7.94 6.62 10.10
N ARG A 51 -7.22 7.70 9.68
CA ARG A 51 -7.72 8.58 8.62
C ARG A 51 -7.79 7.86 7.28
N GLY A 52 -6.84 6.97 6.99
CA GLY A 52 -6.83 6.13 5.81
C GLY A 52 -8.02 5.18 5.76
N GLU A 53 -8.39 4.56 6.88
CA GLU A 53 -9.60 3.74 7.01
C GLU A 53 -10.86 4.56 6.75
N ALA A 54 -11.00 5.71 7.42
CA ALA A 54 -12.14 6.60 7.23
C ALA A 54 -12.25 7.05 5.75
N PHE A 55 -11.14 7.37 5.11
CA PHE A 55 -11.08 7.72 3.69
C PHE A 55 -11.50 6.55 2.79
N HIS A 56 -11.07 5.32 3.09
CA HIS A 56 -11.39 4.10 2.34
C HIS A 56 -12.90 3.83 2.31
N ARG A 57 -13.59 4.05 3.43
CA ARG A 57 -15.02 3.78 3.61
C ARG A 57 -15.91 4.95 3.21
N ARG A 58 -15.34 6.14 3.07
CA ARG A 58 -16.09 7.36 2.80
C ARG A 58 -16.70 7.35 1.41
N SER A 59 -17.99 7.74 1.33
CA SER A 59 -18.68 8.03 0.07
C SER A 59 -18.37 9.46 -0.38
N PHE A 60 -18.06 9.61 -1.69
CA PHE A 60 -17.74 10.87 -2.34
C PHE A 60 -18.76 11.13 -3.44
N GLY A 61 -19.45 12.25 -3.40
CA GLY A 61 -20.52 12.58 -4.36
C GLY A 61 -20.05 13.27 -5.66
N ARG A 62 -18.74 13.25 -5.98
CA ARG A 62 -18.18 14.01 -7.11
C ARG A 62 -17.51 13.13 -8.17
N GLY A 63 -17.39 11.85 -7.94
CA GLY A 63 -16.83 10.87 -8.89
C GLY A 63 -17.93 10.22 -9.71
N LYS A 64 -17.66 9.01 -10.18
CA LYS A 64 -18.67 8.21 -10.88
C LYS A 64 -19.77 7.74 -9.91
N VAL A 65 -20.99 7.79 -10.35
CA VAL A 65 -22.17 7.38 -9.56
C VAL A 65 -22.05 5.93 -9.08
N ASP A 66 -21.52 5.04 -9.92
CA ASP A 66 -21.42 3.60 -9.61
C ASP A 66 -20.24 3.25 -8.69
N THR A 67 -19.33 4.20 -8.46
CA THR A 67 -18.14 3.98 -7.61
C THR A 67 -17.92 5.15 -6.64
N PRO A 68 -18.89 5.42 -5.73
CA PRO A 68 -18.81 6.56 -4.83
C PRO A 68 -17.78 6.43 -3.72
N ALA A 69 -17.23 5.25 -3.46
CA ALA A 69 -16.25 4.97 -2.41
C ALA A 69 -15.14 4.03 -2.93
N CYS A 70 -14.01 3.97 -2.23
CA CYS A 70 -12.99 2.95 -2.52
C CYS A 70 -13.56 1.53 -2.34
N THR A 71 -14.44 1.34 -1.36
CA THR A 71 -15.15 0.09 -1.06
C THR A 71 -16.13 -0.33 -2.16
N SER A 72 -16.46 0.55 -3.11
CA SER A 72 -17.28 0.16 -4.28
C SER A 72 -16.59 -0.88 -5.17
N CYS A 73 -15.25 -0.94 -5.13
CA CYS A 73 -14.45 -1.92 -5.88
C CYS A 73 -13.57 -2.77 -4.97
N HIS A 74 -13.08 -2.20 -3.86
CA HIS A 74 -12.33 -2.91 -2.84
C HIS A 74 -13.28 -3.26 -1.70
N ALA A 75 -13.14 -4.47 -1.13
CA ALA A 75 -14.01 -4.88 -0.01
C ALA A 75 -13.86 -3.96 1.20
N ASP A 76 -14.86 -3.97 2.10
CA ASP A 76 -14.79 -3.27 3.39
C ASP A 76 -13.65 -3.79 4.26
N ASP A 77 -13.42 -5.12 4.26
CA ASP A 77 -12.20 -5.72 4.79
C ASP A 77 -11.12 -5.68 3.70
N PRO A 78 -10.03 -4.94 3.89
CA PRO A 78 -8.93 -4.88 2.91
C PRO A 78 -8.25 -6.21 2.62
N ARG A 79 -8.44 -7.23 3.48
CA ARG A 79 -7.91 -8.60 3.31
C ARG A 79 -8.76 -9.44 2.36
N ALA A 80 -9.98 -9.01 2.08
CA ALA A 80 -10.87 -9.69 1.14
C ALA A 80 -10.66 -9.22 -0.29
N ALA A 81 -10.93 -10.10 -1.25
CA ALA A 81 -10.94 -9.75 -2.66
C ALA A 81 -12.09 -8.78 -2.98
N GLY A 82 -11.79 -7.78 -3.80
CA GLY A 82 -12.77 -6.84 -4.33
C GLY A 82 -13.27 -7.25 -5.72
N LYS A 83 -14.12 -6.39 -6.31
CA LYS A 83 -14.70 -6.62 -7.63
C LYS A 83 -15.04 -5.29 -8.29
N THR A 84 -14.65 -5.11 -9.55
CA THR A 84 -15.07 -3.96 -10.32
C THR A 84 -16.56 -4.02 -10.67
N PRO A 85 -17.22 -2.90 -11.04
CA PRO A 85 -18.61 -2.92 -11.55
C PRO A 85 -18.79 -3.86 -12.75
N ALA A 86 -17.73 -4.02 -13.59
CA ALA A 86 -17.74 -4.95 -14.72
C ALA A 86 -17.47 -6.42 -14.33
N GLY A 87 -17.41 -6.75 -13.04
CA GLY A 87 -17.27 -8.12 -12.54
C GLY A 87 -15.84 -8.63 -12.46
N LYS A 88 -14.81 -7.85 -12.82
CA LYS A 88 -13.42 -8.27 -12.69
C LYS A 88 -13.00 -8.31 -11.22
N ILE A 89 -12.43 -9.44 -10.80
CA ILE A 89 -11.90 -9.61 -9.44
C ILE A 89 -10.66 -8.74 -9.24
N ILE A 90 -10.57 -8.14 -8.08
CA ILE A 90 -9.42 -7.34 -7.61
C ILE A 90 -8.84 -8.07 -6.39
N ASP A 91 -7.55 -8.37 -6.44
CA ASP A 91 -6.85 -8.98 -5.30
C ASP A 91 -6.95 -8.08 -4.06
N PRO A 92 -6.88 -8.65 -2.85
CA PRO A 92 -6.89 -7.91 -1.59
C PRO A 92 -5.92 -6.73 -1.60
N VAL A 93 -6.31 -5.62 -0.96
CA VAL A 93 -5.46 -4.42 -0.88
C VAL A 93 -4.63 -4.37 0.41
N ALA A 94 -4.94 -5.18 1.40
CA ALA A 94 -4.13 -5.33 2.61
C ALA A 94 -2.76 -5.92 2.30
N LEU A 95 -1.72 -5.40 2.95
CA LEU A 95 -0.35 -5.90 2.79
C LEU A 95 -0.22 -7.36 3.23
N SER A 96 -0.88 -7.76 4.32
CA SER A 96 -0.84 -9.14 4.84
C SER A 96 -1.38 -10.17 3.86
N ALA A 97 -2.39 -9.80 3.06
CA ALA A 97 -2.98 -10.67 2.05
C ALA A 97 -2.30 -10.59 0.67
N SER A 98 -1.59 -9.49 0.39
CA SER A 98 -0.91 -9.23 -0.89
C SER A 98 0.47 -8.62 -0.66
N PRO A 99 1.49 -9.39 -0.20
CA PRO A 99 2.77 -8.85 0.25
C PRO A 99 3.58 -8.08 -0.81
N SER A 100 3.39 -8.35 -2.10
CA SER A 100 4.09 -7.66 -3.20
C SER A 100 3.33 -6.45 -3.77
N ARG A 101 2.12 -6.16 -3.27
CA ARG A 101 1.20 -5.21 -3.91
C ARG A 101 1.76 -3.81 -4.09
N TYR A 102 2.54 -3.32 -3.17
CA TYR A 102 3.09 -1.95 -3.17
C TYR A 102 4.59 -1.90 -3.45
N ALA A 103 5.15 -2.98 -4.03
CA ALA A 103 6.57 -3.07 -4.37
C ALA A 103 6.96 -2.29 -5.64
N ASP A 104 5.99 -1.86 -6.45
CA ASP A 104 6.22 -1.06 -7.66
C ASP A 104 5.61 0.35 -7.49
N PRO A 105 6.42 1.37 -7.20
CA PRO A 105 5.95 2.74 -7.01
C PRO A 105 5.26 3.35 -8.24
N ALA A 106 5.67 2.98 -9.45
CA ALA A 106 5.06 3.49 -10.67
C ALA A 106 3.63 2.95 -10.83
N LYS A 107 3.44 1.67 -10.53
CA LYS A 107 2.14 1.02 -10.52
C LYS A 107 1.21 1.62 -9.46
N VAL A 108 1.71 1.88 -8.26
CA VAL A 108 0.94 2.53 -7.19
C VAL A 108 0.48 3.92 -7.60
N ARG A 109 1.38 4.75 -8.12
CA ARG A 109 1.04 6.10 -8.62
C ARG A 109 0.01 6.06 -9.74
N LYS A 110 0.15 5.15 -10.70
CA LYS A 110 -0.81 4.94 -11.79
C LYS A 110 -2.22 4.65 -11.25
N TRP A 111 -2.34 3.73 -10.29
CA TRP A 111 -3.64 3.35 -9.74
C TRP A 111 -4.25 4.45 -8.89
N PHE A 112 -3.49 5.18 -8.08
CA PHE A 112 -4.01 6.36 -7.40
C PHE A 112 -4.53 7.41 -8.40
N GLY A 113 -3.76 7.70 -9.46
CA GLY A 113 -4.17 8.66 -10.48
C GLY A 113 -5.50 8.30 -11.15
N ARG A 114 -5.75 7.01 -11.40
CA ARG A 114 -7.00 6.52 -11.98
C ARG A 114 -8.14 6.49 -10.96
N ASN A 115 -7.92 5.80 -9.85
CA ASN A 115 -8.97 5.50 -8.88
C ASN A 115 -9.48 6.75 -8.16
N CYS A 116 -8.58 7.70 -7.82
CA CYS A 116 -9.00 8.95 -7.21
C CYS A 116 -9.90 9.77 -8.15
N LYS A 117 -9.58 9.85 -9.45
CA LYS A 117 -10.46 10.52 -10.43
C LYS A 117 -11.80 9.83 -10.54
N GLU A 118 -11.83 8.50 -10.50
CA GLU A 118 -13.05 7.72 -10.60
C GLU A 118 -13.94 7.90 -9.37
N VAL A 119 -13.39 7.83 -8.16
CA VAL A 119 -14.13 7.86 -6.90
C VAL A 119 -14.40 9.29 -6.42
N LEU A 120 -13.42 10.19 -6.50
CA LEU A 120 -13.50 11.54 -5.95
C LEU A 120 -13.83 12.62 -6.99
N GLY A 121 -13.73 12.31 -8.28
CA GLY A 121 -13.80 13.30 -9.36
C GLY A 121 -12.57 14.22 -9.45
N ARG A 122 -11.52 13.96 -8.67
CA ARG A 122 -10.26 14.72 -8.62
C ARG A 122 -9.07 13.83 -8.30
N ALA A 123 -7.88 14.37 -8.39
CA ALA A 123 -6.70 13.71 -7.83
C ALA A 123 -6.79 13.66 -6.30
N CYS A 124 -6.30 12.59 -5.69
CA CYS A 124 -6.06 12.53 -4.24
C CYS A 124 -4.89 13.44 -3.88
N THR A 125 -4.98 14.11 -2.72
CA THR A 125 -3.84 14.84 -2.14
C THR A 125 -2.74 13.87 -1.73
N ALA A 126 -1.55 14.39 -1.46
CA ALA A 126 -0.44 13.58 -0.97
C ALA A 126 -0.78 12.96 0.40
N GLN A 127 -1.46 13.72 1.27
CA GLN A 127 -1.93 13.22 2.57
C GLN A 127 -2.95 12.10 2.42
N GLU A 128 -3.96 12.23 1.56
CA GLU A 128 -4.96 11.19 1.32
C GLU A 128 -4.32 9.88 0.83
N LYS A 129 -3.33 9.97 -0.08
CA LYS A 129 -2.59 8.80 -0.56
C LYS A 129 -1.77 8.14 0.54
N GLY A 130 -1.06 8.93 1.34
CA GLY A 130 -0.24 8.42 2.41
C GLY A 130 -1.05 7.84 3.57
N ASP A 131 -2.16 8.47 3.95
CA ASP A 131 -3.09 7.95 4.96
C ASP A 131 -3.69 6.60 4.51
N TRP A 132 -4.19 6.53 3.26
CA TRP A 132 -4.75 5.30 2.71
C TRP A 132 -3.70 4.19 2.64
N LEU A 133 -2.49 4.50 2.16
CA LEU A 133 -1.40 3.53 2.08
C LEU A 133 -1.00 3.05 3.48
N SER A 134 -0.91 3.95 4.47
CA SER A 134 -0.62 3.59 5.86
C SER A 134 -1.67 2.63 6.43
N PHE A 135 -2.95 2.83 6.09
CA PHE A 135 -4.01 1.90 6.48
C PHE A 135 -3.80 0.52 5.83
N MET A 136 -3.55 0.44 4.52
CA MET A 136 -3.32 -0.85 3.83
C MET A 136 -2.09 -1.60 4.35
N LEU A 137 -1.03 -0.86 4.71
CA LEU A 137 0.20 -1.45 5.25
C LEU A 137 0.04 -1.96 6.68
N SER A 138 -0.95 -1.47 7.42
CA SER A 138 -1.26 -1.90 8.80
C SER A 138 -2.19 -3.11 8.87
N GLN A 139 -2.75 -3.55 7.74
CA GLN A 139 -3.72 -4.66 7.68
C GLN A 139 -3.09 -6.02 7.39
#